data_5cafb72fda6ba0f7836979e8c2594f43
#
_entry.id   5cafb72fda6ba0f7836979e8c2594f43
#
_cell.length_a   1.000
_cell.length_b   1.000
_cell.length_c   1.000
_cell.angle_alpha   90.00
_cell.angle_beta   90.00
_cell.angle_gamma   90.00
#
_symmetry.space_group_name_H-M   'P 1'
#
loop_
_entity.id
_entity.type
_entity.pdbx_description
1 polymer ?
#
loop_
_entity_poly.entity_id
_entity_poly.type
_entity_poly.pdbx_seq_one_letter_code
_entity_poly.pdbx_strand_id
1 'polypeptide(L)'
;MSTPVLHVEHITMQFGGVVAVNDLSMDIYPGEIVALIGPNGAGKTTAFNCITGVYEPTNGRVDFMGEPIVCNHPRGKMKKTYAGEHAERYLSLPAVSYTPDKITKRGIARTFQNIRLFKSMTVFENVLTAMHLRRTSNVFSATFRANRREEAAQREKALELLKPHEEELGE
;
A
#
# COMPACT_ATOMS: atom_id res chain seq x y z
N MET A 1 20.46 10.39 14.70
CA MET A 1 19.00 10.18 14.75
C MET A 1 18.66 9.20 13.65
N SER A 2 17.95 8.12 13.95
CA SER A 2 17.53 7.15 12.94
C SER A 2 16.47 7.78 12.03
N THR A 3 16.60 7.56 10.73
CA THR A 3 15.60 8.02 9.74
C THR A 3 14.39 7.08 9.81
N PRO A 4 13.15 7.60 9.85
CA PRO A 4 11.96 6.75 9.84
C PRO A 4 11.86 5.98 8.53
N VAL A 5 11.36 4.75 8.59
CA VAL A 5 11.01 3.95 7.39
C VAL A 5 9.77 4.51 6.73
N LEU A 6 8.77 4.90 7.54
CA LEU A 6 7.56 5.56 7.09
C LEU A 6 7.38 6.85 7.88
N HIS A 7 7.24 7.96 7.16
CA HIS A 7 6.93 9.27 7.70
C HIS A 7 5.58 9.74 7.15
N VAL A 8 4.63 9.97 8.03
CA VAL A 8 3.29 10.45 7.70
C VAL A 8 3.14 11.83 8.27
N GLU A 9 2.82 12.81 7.44
CA GLU A 9 2.77 14.22 7.81
C GLU A 9 1.45 14.86 7.41
N HIS A 10 0.68 15.32 8.41
CA HIS A 10 -0.58 16.09 8.25
C HIS A 10 -1.60 15.47 7.29
N ILE A 11 -1.75 14.14 7.30
CA ILE A 11 -2.73 13.47 6.44
C ILE A 11 -4.14 13.83 6.90
N THR A 12 -4.87 14.48 6.01
CA THR A 12 -6.29 14.75 6.16
C THR A 12 -7.05 14.16 4.98
N MET A 13 -8.10 13.39 5.28
CA MET A 13 -9.01 12.85 4.28
C MET A 13 -10.43 13.35 4.53
N GLN A 14 -10.94 14.12 3.58
CA GLN A 14 -12.28 14.71 3.62
C GLN A 14 -13.13 14.18 2.47
N PHE A 15 -14.29 13.62 2.79
CA PHE A 15 -15.30 13.19 1.83
C PHE A 15 -16.48 14.18 1.85
N GLY A 16 -16.50 15.09 0.88
CA GLY A 16 -17.51 16.15 0.87
C GLY A 16 -17.45 17.02 2.14
N GLY A 17 -18.49 16.98 2.96
CA GLY A 17 -18.56 17.71 4.24
C GLY A 17 -18.00 16.94 5.45
N VAL A 18 -17.58 15.68 5.29
CA VAL A 18 -17.12 14.84 6.40
C VAL A 18 -15.62 14.69 6.37
N VAL A 19 -14.93 15.11 7.44
CA VAL A 19 -13.51 14.85 7.66
C VAL A 19 -13.38 13.50 8.35
N ALA A 20 -12.92 12.48 7.61
CA ALA A 20 -12.77 11.12 8.12
C ALA A 20 -11.43 10.87 8.83
N VAL A 21 -10.38 11.56 8.41
CA VAL A 21 -9.08 11.64 9.08
C VAL A 21 -8.69 13.11 9.09
N ASN A 22 -8.31 13.61 10.24
CA ASN A 22 -7.90 15.00 10.41
C ASN A 22 -6.48 15.05 10.99
N ASP A 23 -5.57 15.64 10.24
CA ASP A 23 -4.22 16.00 10.66
C ASP A 23 -3.40 14.85 11.30
N LEU A 24 -3.44 13.67 10.69
CA LEU A 24 -2.69 12.52 11.17
C LEU A 24 -1.20 12.67 10.83
N SER A 25 -0.35 12.67 11.85
CA SER A 25 1.10 12.63 11.72
C SER A 25 1.68 11.53 12.58
N MET A 26 2.63 10.76 12.04
CA MET A 26 3.34 9.70 12.76
C MET A 26 4.60 9.28 12.04
N ASP A 27 5.57 8.78 12.79
CA ASP A 27 6.79 8.16 12.30
C ASP A 27 6.84 6.68 12.69
N ILE A 28 7.35 5.84 11.78
CA ILE A 28 7.61 4.42 12.05
C ILE A 28 9.08 4.16 11.75
N TYR A 29 9.80 3.61 12.72
CA TYR A 29 11.22 3.29 12.61
C TYR A 29 11.47 1.81 12.31
N PRO A 30 12.67 1.44 11.82
CA PRO A 30 13.00 0.05 11.56
C PRO A 30 12.85 -0.83 12.81
N GLY A 31 12.14 -1.98 12.66
CA GLY A 31 11.91 -2.93 13.75
C GLY A 31 10.80 -2.52 14.73
N GLU A 32 10.12 -1.42 14.49
CA GLU A 32 9.05 -0.92 15.35
C GLU A 32 7.69 -1.51 14.94
N ILE A 33 6.84 -1.80 15.93
CA ILE A 33 5.43 -2.16 15.74
C ILE A 33 4.57 -1.01 16.26
N VAL A 34 3.86 -0.36 15.35
CA VAL A 34 2.95 0.76 15.66
C VAL A 34 1.50 0.31 15.52
N ALA A 35 0.68 0.59 16.54
CA ALA A 35 -0.75 0.27 16.52
C ALA A 35 -1.60 1.54 16.46
N LEU A 36 -2.52 1.59 15.49
CA LEU A 36 -3.54 2.64 15.39
C LEU A 36 -4.82 2.16 16.08
N ILE A 37 -5.12 2.72 17.26
CA ILE A 37 -6.23 2.31 18.13
C ILE A 37 -7.35 3.35 18.08
N GLY A 38 -8.59 2.91 18.14
CA GLY A 38 -9.77 3.79 18.19
C GLY A 38 -11.07 3.02 17.94
N PRO A 39 -12.23 3.63 18.24
CA PRO A 39 -13.55 3.00 18.04
C PRO A 39 -13.84 2.73 16.55
N ASN A 40 -14.91 1.99 16.28
CA ASN A 40 -15.40 1.81 14.91
C ASN A 40 -15.85 3.18 14.36
N GLY A 41 -15.51 3.45 13.10
CA GLY A 41 -15.75 4.76 12.49
C GLY A 41 -14.69 5.85 12.76
N ALA A 42 -13.69 5.62 13.60
CA ALA A 42 -12.63 6.59 13.91
C ALA A 42 -11.63 6.86 12.76
N GLY A 43 -11.90 6.41 11.53
CA GLY A 43 -11.04 6.70 10.37
C GLY A 43 -9.82 5.80 10.22
N LYS A 44 -9.60 4.78 11.06
CA LYS A 44 -8.42 3.88 10.99
C LYS A 44 -8.20 3.28 9.60
N THR A 45 -9.22 2.67 9.03
CA THR A 45 -9.17 2.08 7.68
C THR A 45 -8.92 3.15 6.62
N THR A 46 -9.49 4.35 6.79
CA THR A 46 -9.27 5.48 5.89
C THR A 46 -7.82 5.94 5.94
N ALA A 47 -7.21 6.04 7.12
CA ALA A 47 -5.79 6.37 7.28
C ALA A 47 -4.89 5.33 6.57
N PHE A 48 -5.11 4.04 6.79
CA PHE A 48 -4.41 2.97 6.07
C PHE A 48 -4.61 3.06 4.55
N ASN A 49 -5.83 3.38 4.09
CA ASN A 49 -6.11 3.55 2.66
C ASN A 49 -5.34 4.73 2.06
N CYS A 50 -5.16 5.83 2.80
CA CYS A 50 -4.33 6.96 2.36
C CYS A 50 -2.84 6.58 2.28
N ILE A 51 -2.31 5.90 3.30
CA ILE A 51 -0.90 5.49 3.34
C ILE A 51 -0.57 4.47 2.24
N THR A 52 -1.51 3.57 1.95
CA THR A 52 -1.30 2.48 0.96
C THR A 52 -1.78 2.81 -0.46
N GLY A 53 -2.12 4.09 -0.73
CA GLY A 53 -2.47 4.58 -2.07
C GLY A 53 -3.83 4.12 -2.61
N VAL A 54 -4.70 3.55 -1.75
CA VAL A 54 -6.09 3.22 -2.12
C VAL A 54 -6.93 4.48 -2.20
N TYR A 55 -6.67 5.45 -1.31
CA TYR A 55 -7.26 6.78 -1.36
C TYR A 55 -6.16 7.82 -1.52
N GLU A 56 -6.41 8.80 -2.38
CA GLU A 56 -5.61 10.01 -2.45
C GLU A 56 -6.10 10.94 -1.32
N PRO A 57 -5.26 11.26 -0.31
CA PRO A 57 -5.67 12.14 0.77
C PRO A 57 -5.99 13.53 0.24
N THR A 58 -6.88 14.25 0.92
CA THR A 58 -7.21 15.62 0.57
C THR A 58 -6.04 16.56 0.81
N ASN A 59 -5.25 16.29 1.86
CA ASN A 59 -4.06 17.05 2.21
C ASN A 59 -3.05 16.16 2.91
N GLY A 60 -1.76 16.53 2.82
CA GLY A 60 -0.66 15.93 3.57
C GLY A 60 0.30 15.12 2.73
N ARG A 61 1.26 14.47 3.39
CA ARG A 61 2.38 13.79 2.75
C ARG A 61 2.69 12.48 3.46
N VAL A 62 3.11 11.49 2.66
CA VAL A 62 3.67 10.22 3.16
C VAL A 62 4.98 9.98 2.44
N ASP A 63 6.05 9.79 3.21
CA ASP A 63 7.35 9.38 2.69
C ASP A 63 7.65 7.94 3.13
N PHE A 64 8.18 7.16 2.24
CA PHE A 64 8.69 5.83 2.53
C PHE A 64 10.17 5.73 2.18
N MET A 65 10.99 5.37 3.17
CA MET A 65 12.47 5.37 3.05
C MET A 65 13.03 6.71 2.55
N GLY A 66 12.41 7.83 2.96
CA GLY A 66 12.81 9.18 2.58
C GLY A 66 12.29 9.67 1.22
N GLU A 67 11.57 8.84 0.48
CA GLU A 67 10.97 9.21 -0.81
C GLU A 67 9.45 9.44 -0.69
N PRO A 68 8.90 10.52 -1.26
CA PRO A 68 7.48 10.78 -1.22
C PRO A 68 6.72 9.77 -2.09
N ILE A 69 5.77 9.07 -1.46
CA ILE A 69 4.85 8.14 -2.14
C ILE A 69 3.46 8.72 -2.28
N VAL A 70 3.10 9.66 -1.38
CA VAL A 70 1.87 10.44 -1.42
C VAL A 70 2.19 11.88 -1.03
N CYS A 71 1.71 12.84 -1.80
CA CYS A 71 1.73 14.25 -1.45
C CYS A 71 0.55 14.95 -2.15
N ASN A 72 -0.33 15.57 -1.39
CA ASN A 72 -1.48 16.26 -1.96
C ASN A 72 -1.89 17.49 -1.12
N HIS A 73 -2.68 18.36 -1.76
CA HIS A 73 -3.28 19.53 -1.14
C HIS A 73 -4.68 19.79 -1.73
N PRO A 74 -5.58 20.50 -1.02
CA PRO A 74 -6.92 20.76 -1.49
C PRO A 74 -6.92 21.52 -2.82
N ARG A 75 -7.67 21.02 -3.83
CA ARG A 75 -7.77 21.58 -5.18
C ARG A 75 -9.21 21.83 -5.60
N GLY A 76 -9.41 22.70 -6.58
CA GLY A 76 -10.70 22.97 -7.17
C GLY A 76 -11.76 23.35 -6.13
N LYS A 77 -12.89 22.66 -6.15
CA LYS A 77 -14.00 22.89 -5.19
C LYS A 77 -13.58 22.61 -3.76
N MET A 78 -12.75 21.59 -3.54
CA MET A 78 -12.27 21.20 -2.21
C MET A 78 -11.47 22.32 -1.54
N LYS A 79 -10.74 23.16 -2.27
CA LYS A 79 -10.04 24.32 -1.72
C LYS A 79 -10.95 25.28 -0.94
N LYS A 80 -12.23 25.38 -1.35
CA LYS A 80 -13.23 26.27 -0.71
C LYS A 80 -13.94 25.60 0.47
N THR A 81 -14.03 24.28 0.48
CA THR A 81 -14.81 23.50 1.46
C THR A 81 -13.92 22.69 2.40
N TYR A 82 -12.60 22.80 2.24
CA TYR A 82 -11.66 22.09 3.09
C TYR A 82 -11.74 22.61 4.53
N ALA A 83 -11.98 21.70 5.45
CA ALA A 83 -12.14 21.98 6.87
C ALA A 83 -10.95 21.49 7.72
N GLY A 84 -9.91 20.93 7.10
CA GLY A 84 -8.69 20.50 7.80
C GLY A 84 -7.66 21.61 7.93
N GLU A 85 -6.61 21.32 8.66
CA GLU A 85 -5.48 22.21 8.92
C GLU A 85 -4.35 22.02 7.89
N HIS A 86 -3.32 22.88 7.94
CA HIS A 86 -2.05 22.75 7.21
C HIS A 86 -2.14 22.66 5.67
N ALA A 87 -3.24 23.09 5.05
CA ALA A 87 -3.40 23.03 3.58
C ALA A 87 -2.29 23.79 2.85
N GLU A 88 -1.83 24.92 3.41
CA GLU A 88 -0.86 25.82 2.77
C GLU A 88 0.53 25.20 2.66
N ARG A 89 0.88 24.29 3.57
CA ARG A 89 2.22 23.68 3.66
C ARG A 89 2.62 22.92 2.40
N TYR A 90 1.66 22.35 1.68
CA TYR A 90 1.90 21.49 0.53
C TYR A 90 1.57 22.12 -0.81
N LEU A 91 1.10 23.38 -0.84
CA LEU A 91 0.70 24.06 -2.07
C LEU A 91 1.82 24.22 -3.10
N SER A 92 3.06 24.36 -2.63
CA SER A 92 4.25 24.52 -3.50
C SER A 92 4.86 23.17 -3.93
N LEU A 93 4.41 22.07 -3.36
CA LEU A 93 4.96 20.74 -3.64
C LEU A 93 4.23 20.09 -4.82
N PRO A 94 4.95 19.32 -5.66
CA PRO A 94 4.32 18.54 -6.69
C PRO A 94 3.43 17.48 -6.06
N ALA A 95 2.23 17.30 -6.61
CA ALA A 95 1.39 16.21 -6.16
C ALA A 95 1.97 14.87 -6.57
N VAL A 96 2.02 13.96 -5.62
CA VAL A 96 2.47 12.59 -5.80
C VAL A 96 1.36 11.67 -5.30
N SER A 97 0.94 10.71 -6.13
CA SER A 97 -0.02 9.69 -5.73
C SER A 97 0.36 8.39 -6.41
N TYR A 98 0.99 7.50 -5.66
CA TYR A 98 1.29 6.17 -6.15
C TYR A 98 0.11 5.24 -5.93
N THR A 99 -0.16 4.43 -6.94
CA THR A 99 -1.14 3.36 -6.88
C THR A 99 -0.67 2.23 -5.95
N PRO A 100 -1.58 1.42 -5.36
CA PRO A 100 -1.20 0.35 -4.43
C PRO A 100 -0.16 -0.63 -4.97
N ASP A 101 -0.20 -0.94 -6.27
CA ASP A 101 0.79 -1.81 -6.92
C ASP A 101 2.20 -1.20 -6.91
N LYS A 102 2.32 0.12 -7.14
CA LYS A 102 3.60 0.84 -7.08
C LYS A 102 4.15 0.93 -5.66
N ILE A 103 3.26 1.12 -4.68
CA ILE A 103 3.61 1.14 -3.26
C ILE A 103 4.07 -0.24 -2.80
N THR A 104 3.38 -1.31 -3.23
CA THR A 104 3.78 -2.69 -2.94
C THR A 104 5.14 -3.04 -3.55
N LYS A 105 5.42 -2.59 -4.77
CA LYS A 105 6.76 -2.75 -5.41
C LYS A 105 7.89 -2.08 -4.65
N ARG A 106 7.60 -1.03 -3.88
CA ARG A 106 8.57 -0.35 -3.01
C ARG A 106 8.80 -1.07 -1.68
N GLY A 107 7.97 -2.06 -1.33
CA GLY A 107 8.14 -2.88 -0.13
C GLY A 107 7.07 -2.71 0.96
N ILE A 108 6.05 -1.88 0.73
CA ILE A 108 4.93 -1.78 1.67
C ILE A 108 3.89 -2.83 1.28
N ALA A 109 3.76 -3.88 2.09
CA ALA A 109 2.71 -4.89 1.94
C ALA A 109 1.54 -4.58 2.88
N ARG A 110 0.33 -4.92 2.44
CA ARG A 110 -0.89 -4.80 3.23
C ARG A 110 -1.64 -6.13 3.23
N THR A 111 -2.04 -6.59 4.42
CA THR A 111 -3.00 -7.68 4.56
C THR A 111 -4.42 -7.11 4.50
N PHE A 112 -5.31 -7.81 3.79
CA PHE A 112 -6.71 -7.43 3.68
C PHE A 112 -7.57 -8.29 4.61
N GLN A 113 -8.56 -7.69 5.23
CA GLN A 113 -9.50 -8.36 6.13
C GLN A 113 -10.29 -9.47 5.42
N ASN A 114 -10.63 -9.26 4.14
CA ASN A 114 -11.32 -10.23 3.30
C ASN A 114 -10.37 -10.68 2.19
N ILE A 115 -9.80 -11.86 2.33
CA ILE A 115 -8.98 -12.49 1.30
C ILE A 115 -9.92 -13.01 0.21
N ARG A 116 -9.74 -12.55 -1.02
CA ARG A 116 -10.44 -13.06 -2.20
C ARG A 116 -9.52 -13.95 -3.01
N LEU A 117 -9.64 -15.24 -2.79
CA LEU A 117 -8.96 -16.23 -3.61
C LEU A 117 -9.72 -16.48 -4.92
N PHE A 118 -9.01 -16.81 -5.96
CA PHE A 118 -9.60 -17.31 -7.21
C PHE A 118 -10.07 -18.75 -6.98
N LYS A 119 -11.37 -18.93 -6.77
CA LYS A 119 -11.98 -20.22 -6.41
C LYS A 119 -11.82 -21.30 -7.48
N SER A 120 -11.61 -20.92 -8.72
CA SER A 120 -11.37 -21.82 -9.86
C SER A 120 -9.92 -22.25 -10.02
N MET A 121 -9.02 -21.71 -9.19
CA MET A 121 -7.59 -22.02 -9.19
C MET A 121 -7.22 -22.83 -7.95
N THR A 122 -6.20 -23.66 -8.09
CA THR A 122 -5.58 -24.35 -6.96
C THR A 122 -4.89 -23.37 -6.00
N VAL A 123 -4.58 -23.82 -4.79
CA VAL A 123 -3.82 -23.04 -3.81
C VAL A 123 -2.48 -22.59 -4.41
N PHE A 124 -1.79 -23.50 -5.05
CA PHE A 124 -0.52 -23.24 -5.73
C PHE A 124 -0.63 -22.14 -6.82
N GLU A 125 -1.67 -22.20 -7.66
CA GLU A 125 -1.90 -21.18 -8.68
C GLU A 125 -2.25 -19.82 -8.10
N ASN A 126 -2.98 -19.76 -6.97
CA ASN A 126 -3.24 -18.52 -6.25
C ASN A 126 -1.94 -17.89 -5.73
N VAL A 127 -1.03 -18.70 -5.14
CA VAL A 127 0.29 -18.23 -4.68
C VAL A 127 1.14 -17.75 -5.85
N LEU A 128 1.19 -18.49 -6.97
CA LEU A 128 1.90 -18.05 -8.17
C LEU A 128 1.37 -16.73 -8.74
N THR A 129 0.05 -16.53 -8.71
CA THR A 129 -0.58 -15.29 -9.16
C THR A 129 -0.16 -14.12 -8.28
N ALA A 130 -0.10 -14.30 -6.95
CA ALA A 130 0.37 -13.28 -6.02
C ALA A 130 1.86 -12.91 -6.23
N MET A 131 2.67 -13.84 -6.72
CA MET A 131 4.09 -13.60 -7.03
C MET A 131 4.33 -12.83 -8.34
N HIS A 132 3.27 -12.56 -9.13
CA HIS A 132 3.40 -11.90 -10.44
C HIS A 132 4.09 -10.53 -10.40
N LEU A 133 3.94 -9.77 -9.32
CA LEU A 133 4.61 -8.46 -9.14
C LEU A 133 6.15 -8.55 -9.13
N ARG A 134 6.71 -9.73 -8.88
CA ARG A 134 8.17 -9.97 -8.87
C ARG A 134 8.72 -10.39 -10.23
N ARG A 135 7.87 -10.49 -11.26
CA ARG A 135 8.33 -10.83 -12.62
C ARG A 135 8.99 -9.63 -13.26
N THR A 136 10.17 -9.86 -13.81
CA THR A 136 10.91 -8.88 -14.62
C THR A 136 10.69 -9.05 -16.11
N SER A 137 10.03 -10.15 -16.51
CA SER A 137 9.82 -10.53 -17.90
C SER A 137 8.73 -9.70 -18.58
N ASN A 138 9.03 -9.19 -19.78
CA ASN A 138 8.12 -8.47 -20.65
C ASN A 138 7.29 -9.45 -21.54
N VAL A 139 6.17 -8.97 -22.09
CA VAL A 139 5.30 -9.74 -23.00
C VAL A 139 6.08 -10.38 -24.16
N PHE A 140 7.10 -9.69 -24.70
CA PHE A 140 7.97 -10.22 -25.74
C PHE A 140 8.82 -11.42 -25.29
N SER A 141 9.37 -11.39 -24.06
CA SER A 141 10.16 -12.52 -23.54
C SER A 141 9.29 -13.74 -23.22
N ALA A 142 8.02 -13.53 -22.85
CA ALA A 142 7.03 -14.61 -22.65
C ALA A 142 6.69 -15.31 -23.97
N THR A 143 6.54 -14.56 -25.06
CA THR A 143 6.23 -15.09 -26.40
C THR A 143 7.35 -16.00 -26.94
N PHE A 144 8.62 -15.68 -26.64
CA PHE A 144 9.77 -16.45 -27.11
C PHE A 144 10.25 -17.53 -26.13
N ARG A 145 9.46 -17.88 -25.09
CA ARG A 145 9.80 -18.90 -24.08
C ARG A 145 11.16 -18.70 -23.38
N ALA A 146 11.68 -17.48 -23.38
CA ALA A 146 12.95 -17.13 -22.71
C ALA A 146 12.88 -17.19 -21.18
N ASN A 147 11.67 -17.35 -20.61
CA ASN A 147 11.39 -17.24 -19.18
C ASN A 147 11.38 -18.56 -18.41
N ARG A 148 11.76 -19.70 -19.03
CA ARG A 148 11.69 -21.01 -18.35
C ARG A 148 12.43 -21.08 -17.02
N ARG A 149 13.57 -20.38 -16.91
CA ARG A 149 14.35 -20.35 -15.67
C ARG A 149 13.65 -19.53 -14.57
N GLU A 150 13.06 -18.39 -14.92
CA GLU A 150 12.33 -17.53 -13.99
C GLU A 150 11.05 -18.23 -13.52
N GLU A 151 10.33 -18.90 -14.42
CA GLU A 151 9.14 -19.69 -14.08
C GLU A 151 9.46 -20.88 -13.17
N ALA A 152 10.57 -21.58 -13.40
CA ALA A 152 11.02 -22.68 -12.55
C ALA A 152 11.38 -22.18 -11.14
N ALA A 153 12.12 -21.08 -11.04
CA ALA A 153 12.48 -20.48 -9.76
C ALA A 153 11.25 -19.98 -8.97
N GLN A 154 10.24 -19.42 -9.66
CA GLN A 154 8.99 -18.99 -9.03
C GLN A 154 8.17 -20.18 -8.54
N ARG A 155 8.12 -21.29 -9.31
CA ARG A 155 7.44 -22.53 -8.91
C ARG A 155 8.08 -23.13 -7.67
N GLU A 156 9.41 -23.21 -7.64
CA GLU A 156 10.17 -23.70 -6.50
C GLU A 156 9.90 -22.87 -5.25
N LYS A 157 9.93 -21.53 -5.40
CA LYS A 157 9.66 -20.62 -4.29
C LYS A 157 8.21 -20.68 -3.81
N ALA A 158 7.25 -20.88 -4.71
CA ALA A 158 5.85 -21.07 -4.34
C ALA A 158 5.64 -22.36 -3.54
N LEU A 159 6.31 -23.45 -3.93
CA LEU A 159 6.28 -24.71 -3.18
C LEU A 159 6.95 -24.56 -1.82
N GLU A 160 8.08 -23.87 -1.72
CA GLU A 160 8.75 -23.57 -0.47
C GLU A 160 7.82 -22.81 0.51
N LEU A 161 7.07 -21.83 0.03
CA LEU A 161 6.12 -21.06 0.83
C LEU A 161 4.91 -21.89 1.31
N LEU A 162 4.55 -22.94 0.58
CA LEU A 162 3.43 -23.81 0.95
C LEU A 162 3.82 -24.92 1.90
N LYS A 163 5.08 -25.37 1.92
CA LYS A 163 5.57 -26.45 2.79
C LYS A 163 5.22 -26.30 4.27
N PRO A 164 5.36 -25.12 4.91
CA PRO A 164 5.03 -24.97 6.34
C PRO A 164 3.55 -25.17 6.67
N HIS A 165 2.68 -25.09 5.66
CA HIS A 165 1.22 -25.19 5.82
C HIS A 165 0.64 -26.54 5.34
N GLU A 166 1.47 -27.42 4.75
CA GLU A 166 1.02 -28.76 4.35
C GLU A 166 0.60 -29.63 5.55
N GLU A 167 1.23 -29.45 6.70
CA GLU A 167 0.88 -30.14 7.93
C GLU A 167 -0.43 -29.64 8.56
N GLU A 168 -0.80 -28.38 8.34
CA GLU A 168 -2.04 -27.78 8.85
C GLU A 168 -3.25 -28.03 7.91
N LEU A 169 -3.01 -28.36 6.63
CA LEU A 169 -4.06 -28.59 5.62
C LEU A 169 -4.37 -30.08 5.42
N GLY A 170 -3.70 -30.96 6.14
CA GLY A 170 -3.79 -32.42 6.01
C GLY A 170 -4.78 -33.10 6.94
N GLU A 171 -5.70 -32.38 7.63
CA GLU A 171 -6.83 -32.92 8.38
C GLU A 171 -8.17 -32.67 7.71
#